data_af13df62fb6f94a7e1e5e4cba313d791
#
_entry.id   af13df62fb6f94a7e1e5e4cba313d791
#
_cell.length_a   1.000
_cell.length_b   1.000
_cell.length_c   1.000
_cell.angle_alpha   90.00
_cell.angle_beta   90.00
_cell.angle_gamma   90.00
#
_symmetry.space_group_name_H-M   'P 1'
#
loop_
_entity.id
_entity.type
_entity.pdbx_description
1 polymer ?
#
loop_
_entity_poly.entity_id
_entity_poly.type
_entity_poly.pdbx_seq_one_letter_code
_entity_poly.pdbx_strand_id
1 'polypeptide(L)'
;LSGMDILIAAPLSFMYASIVAMAVDHYKFQELVDAALDNLKHFLIVFLILELAYAVAECFMSTGVAASVINMSLAAGLDARTIAVVAFLLTCVLSTATGTSWGTFAACAPIFLWLNHIVGGNILLTIGAIAGGSCFGDNIGLISDTTIVSSGIQQVEVIKRVRHQGVWSLLCLVSGAIVFYVASLGFSGEAAQAADAISQIPADVWQKLGEERPSAVTLLELVKTGVPYYMVIPLIIVIATAVMGYSTLICLGSGIFFSLVLGLISGTVTSLNAFFEVVYEFLDLVYTGFSDAGGWSIAMMLWVGAFGGVMRKMNAFDPIAVLIARMVHKVRHLMFANSVLCLLGNAALSDEMAQ
;
A
#
# COMPACT_ATOMS: atom_id res chain seq x y z
N LEU A 1 5.80 20.68 15.25
CA LEU A 1 5.45 19.26 15.13
C LEU A 1 5.90 18.58 16.41
N SER A 2 4.94 18.28 17.29
CA SER A 2 5.16 17.93 18.70
C SER A 2 5.62 16.50 18.96
N GLY A 3 5.89 15.67 17.94
CA GLY A 3 6.19 14.24 18.12
C GLY A 3 4.99 13.45 18.72
N MET A 4 3.79 14.00 18.66
CA MET A 4 2.58 13.33 19.11
C MET A 4 2.18 12.25 18.09
N ASP A 5 1.82 11.07 18.61
CA ASP A 5 1.30 9.98 17.77
C ASP A 5 0.00 10.42 17.07
N ILE A 6 -0.15 10.03 15.80
CA ILE A 6 -1.31 10.40 14.96
C ILE A 6 -2.62 9.84 15.53
N LEU A 7 -2.58 8.68 16.21
CA LEU A 7 -3.75 8.13 16.90
C LEU A 7 -4.26 9.00 18.06
N ILE A 8 -3.42 9.91 18.58
CA ILE A 8 -3.80 10.90 19.57
C ILE A 8 -4.15 12.22 18.86
N ALA A 9 -3.34 12.62 17.89
CA ALA A 9 -3.51 13.89 17.19
C ALA A 9 -4.80 13.96 16.39
N ALA A 10 -5.19 12.87 15.69
CA ALA A 10 -6.35 12.85 14.82
C ALA A 10 -7.69 12.99 15.59
N PRO A 11 -7.96 12.22 16.67
CA PRO A 11 -9.16 12.44 17.49
C PRO A 11 -9.19 13.83 18.15
N LEU A 12 -8.05 14.35 18.61
CA LEU A 12 -7.98 15.71 19.14
C LEU A 12 -8.32 16.77 18.08
N SER A 13 -7.84 16.57 16.85
CA SER A 13 -8.15 17.46 15.73
C SER A 13 -9.64 17.42 15.38
N PHE A 14 -10.25 16.23 15.36
CA PHE A 14 -11.70 16.09 15.19
C PHE A 14 -12.48 16.82 16.27
N MET A 15 -12.11 16.65 17.55
CA MET A 15 -12.76 17.32 18.67
C MET A 15 -12.60 18.85 18.59
N TYR A 16 -11.38 19.31 18.31
CA TYR A 16 -11.11 20.74 18.16
C TYR A 16 -11.92 21.36 17.01
N ALA A 17 -11.92 20.75 15.84
CA ALA A 17 -12.70 21.20 14.69
C ALA A 17 -14.21 21.22 15.01
N SER A 18 -14.71 20.20 15.71
CA SER A 18 -16.11 20.14 16.14
C SER A 18 -16.47 21.27 17.11
N ILE A 19 -15.60 21.59 18.07
CA ILE A 19 -15.80 22.72 19.00
C ILE A 19 -15.83 24.05 18.22
N VAL A 20 -14.90 24.25 17.30
CA VAL A 20 -14.86 25.46 16.46
C VAL A 20 -16.14 25.58 15.62
N ALA A 21 -16.56 24.49 14.96
CA ALA A 21 -17.79 24.46 14.16
C ALA A 21 -19.05 24.81 14.97
N MET A 22 -19.14 24.31 16.20
CA MET A 22 -20.24 24.64 17.10
C MET A 22 -20.18 26.08 17.58
N ALA A 23 -18.99 26.61 17.87
CA ALA A 23 -18.82 27.95 18.43
C ALA A 23 -18.95 29.07 17.37
N VAL A 24 -18.43 28.84 16.16
CA VAL A 24 -18.36 29.86 15.08
C VAL A 24 -19.54 29.73 14.12
N ASP A 25 -19.81 28.52 13.64
CA ASP A 25 -20.81 28.26 12.60
C ASP A 25 -22.17 27.81 13.20
N HIS A 26 -22.25 27.65 14.52
CA HIS A 26 -23.43 27.25 15.27
C HIS A 26 -24.06 25.92 14.86
N TYR A 27 -23.25 24.99 14.31
CA TYR A 27 -23.70 23.63 14.01
C TYR A 27 -24.01 22.86 15.30
N LYS A 28 -24.99 21.96 15.24
CA LYS A 28 -25.26 21.02 16.33
C LYS A 28 -24.23 19.88 16.25
N PHE A 29 -23.80 19.38 17.40
CA PHE A 29 -22.84 18.26 17.45
C PHE A 29 -23.30 17.05 16.63
N GLN A 30 -24.60 16.73 16.64
CA GLN A 30 -25.14 15.63 15.84
C GLN A 30 -24.94 15.82 14.33
N GLU A 31 -25.08 17.05 13.83
CA GLU A 31 -24.84 17.36 12.40
C GLU A 31 -23.38 17.15 11.98
N LEU A 32 -22.45 17.38 12.91
CA LEU A 32 -21.03 17.15 12.68
C LEU A 32 -20.70 15.65 12.71
N VAL A 33 -21.31 14.92 13.64
CA VAL A 33 -21.19 13.45 13.69
C VAL A 33 -21.77 12.82 12.42
N ASP A 34 -22.94 13.26 11.96
CA ASP A 34 -23.55 12.75 10.72
C ASP A 34 -22.64 13.03 9.50
N ALA A 35 -22.05 14.23 9.42
CA ALA A 35 -21.09 14.56 8.36
C ALA A 35 -19.81 13.72 8.43
N ALA A 36 -19.30 13.45 9.64
CA ALA A 36 -18.17 12.55 9.84
C ALA A 36 -18.49 11.12 9.37
N LEU A 37 -19.66 10.59 9.77
CA LEU A 37 -20.11 9.26 9.39
C LEU A 37 -20.37 9.14 7.88
N ASP A 38 -20.93 10.18 7.25
CA ASP A 38 -21.13 10.22 5.81
C ASP A 38 -19.78 10.17 5.06
N ASN A 39 -18.78 10.88 5.54
CA ASN A 39 -17.44 10.82 4.96
C ASN A 39 -16.80 9.44 5.15
N LEU A 40 -16.95 8.84 6.35
CA LEU A 40 -16.42 7.51 6.66
C LEU A 40 -17.01 6.39 5.77
N LYS A 41 -18.24 6.52 5.29
CA LYS A 41 -18.84 5.55 4.36
C LYS A 41 -17.99 5.33 3.11
N HIS A 42 -17.30 6.36 2.65
CA HIS A 42 -16.40 6.26 1.49
C HIS A 42 -15.12 5.46 1.79
N PHE A 43 -14.72 5.39 3.06
CA PHE A 43 -13.54 4.64 3.49
C PHE A 43 -13.81 3.15 3.77
N LEU A 44 -15.06 2.71 3.86
CA LEU A 44 -15.39 1.32 4.23
C LEU A 44 -14.78 0.30 3.26
N ILE A 45 -14.83 0.59 1.96
CA ILE A 45 -14.23 -0.31 0.96
C ILE A 45 -12.70 -0.35 1.09
N VAL A 46 -12.08 0.78 1.44
CA VAL A 46 -10.63 0.88 1.66
C VAL A 46 -10.23 0.03 2.87
N PHE A 47 -11.01 0.04 3.95
CA PHE A 47 -10.74 -0.80 5.12
C PHE A 47 -10.78 -2.29 4.77
N LEU A 48 -11.79 -2.74 4.03
CA LEU A 48 -11.89 -4.13 3.57
C LEU A 48 -10.72 -4.52 2.66
N ILE A 49 -10.27 -3.60 1.81
CA ILE A 49 -9.09 -3.83 0.95
C ILE A 49 -7.83 -3.95 1.79
N LEU A 50 -7.63 -3.09 2.79
CA LEU A 50 -6.48 -3.16 3.70
C LEU A 50 -6.46 -4.47 4.48
N GLU A 51 -7.60 -4.87 5.07
CA GLU A 51 -7.73 -6.15 5.78
C GLU A 51 -7.25 -7.32 4.89
N LEU A 52 -7.77 -7.43 3.67
CA LEU A 52 -7.37 -8.48 2.75
C LEU A 52 -5.92 -8.34 2.26
N ALA A 53 -5.41 -7.12 2.10
CA ALA A 53 -4.04 -6.91 1.65
C ALA A 53 -3.01 -7.36 2.71
N TYR A 54 -3.26 -7.04 3.98
CA TYR A 54 -2.44 -7.56 5.09
C TYR A 54 -2.55 -9.08 5.21
N ALA A 55 -3.76 -9.64 5.08
CA ALA A 55 -3.94 -11.08 5.09
C ALA A 55 -3.20 -11.77 3.93
N VAL A 56 -3.22 -11.20 2.71
CA VAL A 56 -2.42 -11.68 1.57
C VAL A 56 -0.94 -11.66 1.90
N ALA A 57 -0.44 -10.58 2.52
CA ALA A 57 0.97 -10.46 2.89
C ALA A 57 1.39 -11.57 3.87
N GLU A 58 0.60 -11.79 4.92
CA GLU A 58 0.84 -12.88 5.89
C GLU A 58 0.80 -14.27 5.21
N CYS A 59 -0.22 -14.53 4.39
CA CYS A 59 -0.34 -15.78 3.65
C CYS A 59 0.84 -16.00 2.68
N PHE A 60 1.27 -14.95 1.96
CA PHE A 60 2.37 -15.07 1.01
C PHE A 60 3.72 -15.31 1.69
N MET A 61 3.95 -14.72 2.87
CA MET A 61 5.16 -14.97 3.66
C MET A 61 5.19 -16.41 4.18
N SER A 62 4.06 -16.90 4.70
CA SER A 62 4.00 -18.20 5.40
C SER A 62 3.89 -19.39 4.44
N THR A 63 3.28 -19.23 3.25
CA THR A 63 3.07 -20.35 2.32
C THR A 63 4.22 -20.57 1.33
N GLY A 64 5.19 -19.65 1.26
CA GLY A 64 6.32 -19.74 0.35
C GLY A 64 6.17 -18.97 -0.97
N VAL A 65 5.05 -18.28 -1.20
CA VAL A 65 4.87 -17.41 -2.38
C VAL A 65 5.95 -16.33 -2.39
N ALA A 66 6.12 -15.60 -1.28
CA ALA A 66 7.14 -14.56 -1.15
C ALA A 66 8.56 -15.12 -1.26
N ALA A 67 8.84 -16.28 -0.66
CA ALA A 67 10.13 -16.95 -0.77
C ALA A 67 10.46 -17.34 -2.22
N SER A 68 9.46 -17.79 -2.99
CA SER A 68 9.64 -18.10 -4.42
C SER A 68 10.02 -16.85 -5.22
N VAL A 69 9.33 -15.71 -4.98
CA VAL A 69 9.65 -14.43 -5.63
C VAL A 69 11.07 -13.98 -5.29
N ILE A 70 11.47 -14.07 -4.02
CA ILE A 70 12.84 -13.73 -3.57
C ILE A 70 13.87 -14.62 -4.26
N ASN A 71 13.70 -15.95 -4.24
CA ASN A 71 14.64 -16.89 -4.84
C ASN A 71 14.75 -16.71 -6.37
N MET A 72 13.62 -16.46 -7.06
CA MET A 72 13.63 -16.14 -8.49
C MET A 72 14.37 -14.82 -8.77
N SER A 73 14.15 -13.81 -7.96
CA SER A 73 14.79 -12.51 -8.09
C SER A 73 16.31 -12.61 -7.90
N LEU A 74 16.76 -13.35 -6.90
CA LEU A 74 18.17 -13.60 -6.65
C LEU A 74 18.80 -14.42 -7.80
N ALA A 75 18.10 -15.45 -8.29
CA ALA A 75 18.53 -16.23 -9.45
C ALA A 75 18.62 -15.41 -10.75
N ALA A 76 17.79 -14.36 -10.88
CA ALA A 76 17.85 -13.39 -11.96
C ALA A 76 18.98 -12.35 -11.82
N GLY A 77 19.76 -12.41 -10.74
CA GLY A 77 20.89 -11.52 -10.49
C GLY A 77 20.50 -10.17 -9.90
N LEU A 78 19.38 -10.07 -9.19
CA LEU A 78 19.06 -8.86 -8.45
C LEU A 78 20.12 -8.61 -7.36
N ASP A 79 20.53 -7.35 -7.29
CA ASP A 79 21.55 -6.86 -6.37
C ASP A 79 21.08 -5.58 -5.66
N ALA A 80 21.92 -5.02 -4.79
CA ALA A 80 21.61 -3.80 -4.06
C ALA A 80 21.37 -2.56 -4.94
N ARG A 81 21.82 -2.58 -6.21
CA ARG A 81 21.62 -1.48 -7.17
C ARG A 81 20.28 -1.55 -7.87
N THR A 82 19.78 -2.75 -8.09
CA THR A 82 18.60 -2.98 -8.95
C THR A 82 17.33 -3.19 -8.14
N ILE A 83 17.43 -3.56 -6.85
CA ILE A 83 16.27 -3.89 -6.03
C ILE A 83 15.23 -2.77 -5.96
N ALA A 84 15.64 -1.52 -5.77
CA ALA A 84 14.70 -0.40 -5.68
C ALA A 84 13.96 -0.17 -7.01
N VAL A 85 14.67 -0.27 -8.14
CA VAL A 85 14.05 -0.11 -9.47
C VAL A 85 13.07 -1.23 -9.77
N VAL A 86 13.44 -2.47 -9.46
CA VAL A 86 12.56 -3.63 -9.67
C VAL A 86 11.34 -3.56 -8.78
N ALA A 87 11.51 -3.22 -7.49
CA ALA A 87 10.41 -2.99 -6.58
C ALA A 87 9.46 -1.90 -7.10
N PHE A 88 9.99 -0.77 -7.56
CA PHE A 88 9.21 0.32 -8.17
C PHE A 88 8.39 -0.17 -9.37
N LEU A 89 9.03 -0.81 -10.34
CA LEU A 89 8.35 -1.25 -11.57
C LEU A 89 7.29 -2.31 -11.30
N LEU A 90 7.58 -3.29 -10.43
CA LEU A 90 6.62 -4.34 -10.08
C LEU A 90 5.43 -3.78 -9.30
N THR A 91 5.66 -2.87 -8.36
CA THR A 91 4.55 -2.20 -7.64
C THR A 91 3.73 -1.30 -8.55
N CYS A 92 4.32 -0.60 -9.53
CA CYS A 92 3.58 0.13 -10.56
C CYS A 92 2.62 -0.77 -11.33
N VAL A 93 3.10 -1.94 -11.79
CA VAL A 93 2.27 -2.90 -12.53
C VAL A 93 1.15 -3.44 -11.65
N LEU A 94 1.48 -3.87 -10.43
CA LEU A 94 0.50 -4.45 -9.52
C LEU A 94 -0.54 -3.42 -9.09
N SER A 95 -0.14 -2.20 -8.74
CA SER A 95 -1.04 -1.12 -8.35
C SER A 95 -1.97 -0.70 -9.50
N THR A 96 -1.44 -0.62 -10.73
CA THR A 96 -2.28 -0.34 -11.92
C THR A 96 -3.34 -1.43 -12.12
N ALA A 97 -2.99 -2.66 -11.83
CA ALA A 97 -3.88 -3.81 -11.96
C ALA A 97 -4.90 -3.89 -10.83
N THR A 98 -4.50 -3.65 -9.58
CA THR A 98 -5.39 -3.72 -8.40
C THR A 98 -6.21 -2.46 -8.18
N GLY A 99 -5.75 -1.31 -8.68
CA GLY A 99 -6.41 -0.02 -8.50
C GLY A 99 -6.33 0.53 -7.07
N THR A 100 -5.35 0.09 -6.27
CA THR A 100 -5.18 0.57 -4.89
C THR A 100 -3.70 0.80 -4.55
N SER A 101 -3.40 1.95 -3.94
CA SER A 101 -2.06 2.25 -3.44
C SER A 101 -1.76 1.53 -2.13
N TRP A 102 -2.64 1.63 -1.15
CA TRP A 102 -2.46 1.04 0.18
C TRP A 102 -2.38 -0.48 0.15
N GLY A 103 -3.32 -1.13 -0.58
CA GLY A 103 -3.33 -2.58 -0.70
C GLY A 103 -2.09 -3.11 -1.41
N THR A 104 -1.64 -2.43 -2.46
CA THR A 104 -0.41 -2.81 -3.18
C THR A 104 0.82 -2.62 -2.31
N PHE A 105 0.93 -1.51 -1.58
CA PHE A 105 2.03 -1.28 -0.65
C PHE A 105 2.08 -2.37 0.41
N ALA A 106 0.96 -2.64 1.08
CA ALA A 106 0.88 -3.65 2.13
C ALA A 106 1.25 -5.06 1.65
N ALA A 107 0.83 -5.44 0.43
CA ALA A 107 1.14 -6.74 -0.15
C ALA A 107 2.60 -6.87 -0.62
N CYS A 108 3.19 -5.78 -1.13
CA CYS A 108 4.54 -5.80 -1.72
C CYS A 108 5.65 -5.50 -0.71
N ALA A 109 5.40 -4.63 0.27
CA ALA A 109 6.43 -4.16 1.17
C ALA A 109 7.14 -5.31 1.92
N PRO A 110 6.46 -6.29 2.53
CA PRO A 110 7.15 -7.39 3.21
C PRO A 110 8.12 -8.13 2.29
N ILE A 111 7.72 -8.42 1.06
CA ILE A 111 8.54 -9.16 0.09
C ILE A 111 9.80 -8.38 -0.28
N PHE A 112 9.61 -7.12 -0.73
CA PHE A 112 10.73 -6.32 -1.24
C PHE A 112 11.65 -5.80 -0.15
N LEU A 113 11.15 -5.56 1.07
CA LEU A 113 11.99 -5.13 2.18
C LEU A 113 12.87 -6.27 2.68
N TRP A 114 12.37 -7.49 2.74
CA TRP A 114 13.18 -8.67 3.04
C TRP A 114 14.20 -8.94 1.93
N LEU A 115 13.79 -8.85 0.66
CA LEU A 115 14.73 -8.98 -0.45
C LEU A 115 15.80 -7.89 -0.41
N ASN A 116 15.43 -6.64 -0.10
CA ASN A 116 16.38 -5.54 0.07
C ASN A 116 17.38 -5.80 1.20
N HIS A 117 16.93 -6.37 2.32
CA HIS A 117 17.81 -6.76 3.42
C HIS A 117 18.83 -7.83 2.98
N ILE A 118 18.37 -8.85 2.26
CA ILE A 118 19.19 -9.94 1.75
C ILE A 118 20.29 -9.44 0.79
N VAL A 119 19.93 -8.54 -0.15
CA VAL A 119 20.89 -8.00 -1.13
C VAL A 119 21.74 -6.84 -0.60
N GLY A 120 21.52 -6.39 0.65
CA GLY A 120 22.25 -5.27 1.25
C GLY A 120 21.93 -3.92 0.61
N GLY A 121 20.71 -3.74 0.08
CA GLY A 121 20.24 -2.50 -0.52
C GLY A 121 19.88 -1.42 0.51
N ASN A 122 19.57 -0.22 0.02
CA ASN A 122 19.14 0.88 0.87
C ASN A 122 17.62 0.77 1.17
N ILE A 123 17.29 0.57 2.45
CA ILE A 123 15.91 0.36 2.88
C ILE A 123 15.01 1.57 2.61
N LEU A 124 15.50 2.79 2.83
CA LEU A 124 14.71 4.02 2.60
C LEU A 124 14.42 4.23 1.12
N LEU A 125 15.40 3.91 0.26
CA LEU A 125 15.24 3.99 -1.18
C LEU A 125 14.21 2.95 -1.68
N THR A 126 14.26 1.74 -1.14
CA THR A 126 13.33 0.66 -1.49
C THR A 126 11.92 0.94 -0.98
N ILE A 127 11.76 1.47 0.26
CA ILE A 127 10.45 1.91 0.76
C ILE A 127 9.87 3.01 -0.15
N GLY A 128 10.68 4.03 -0.49
CA GLY A 128 10.25 5.08 -1.41
C GLY A 128 9.87 4.56 -2.79
N ALA A 129 10.58 3.55 -3.29
CA ALA A 129 10.29 2.89 -4.56
C ALA A 129 8.94 2.13 -4.54
N ILE A 130 8.68 1.36 -3.47
CA ILE A 130 7.41 0.64 -3.29
C ILE A 130 6.26 1.63 -3.15
N ALA A 131 6.40 2.66 -2.32
CA ALA A 131 5.38 3.69 -2.13
C ALA A 131 5.08 4.45 -3.43
N GLY A 132 6.11 4.93 -4.12
CA GLY A 132 5.97 5.62 -5.40
C GLY A 132 5.33 4.76 -6.49
N GLY A 133 5.69 3.47 -6.55
CA GLY A 133 5.09 2.51 -7.47
C GLY A 133 3.62 2.23 -7.15
N SER A 134 3.29 2.13 -5.88
CA SER A 134 1.90 1.91 -5.42
C SER A 134 1.00 3.10 -5.78
N CYS A 135 1.45 4.33 -5.53
CA CYS A 135 0.71 5.55 -5.90
C CYS A 135 0.62 5.74 -7.41
N PHE A 136 1.65 5.36 -8.19
CA PHE A 136 1.63 5.46 -9.64
C PHE A 136 0.47 4.69 -10.26
N GLY A 137 0.30 3.43 -9.88
CA GLY A 137 -0.73 2.59 -10.46
C GLY A 137 -2.14 2.98 -10.04
N ASP A 138 -2.33 3.40 -8.80
CA ASP A 138 -3.60 3.90 -8.30
C ASP A 138 -4.07 5.15 -9.07
N ASN A 139 -3.14 6.00 -9.46
CA ASN A 139 -3.45 7.24 -10.20
C ASN A 139 -3.87 7.03 -11.67
N ILE A 140 -3.52 5.89 -12.29
CA ILE A 140 -3.87 5.57 -13.68
C ILE A 140 -4.71 4.29 -13.84
N GLY A 141 -4.98 3.59 -12.75
CA GLY A 141 -5.79 2.37 -12.75
C GLY A 141 -7.24 2.65 -13.15
N LEU A 142 -7.77 1.90 -14.12
CA LEU A 142 -9.16 2.05 -14.57
C LEU A 142 -10.18 1.65 -13.50
N ILE A 143 -9.78 0.83 -12.53
CA ILE A 143 -10.58 0.35 -11.40
C ILE A 143 -10.21 1.03 -10.08
N SER A 144 -9.36 2.04 -10.12
CA SER A 144 -8.97 2.82 -8.95
C SER A 144 -10.10 3.72 -8.48
N ASP A 145 -10.39 3.66 -7.19
CA ASP A 145 -11.40 4.51 -6.56
C ASP A 145 -11.04 5.99 -6.68
N THR A 146 -9.78 6.36 -6.49
CA THR A 146 -9.29 7.73 -6.64
C THR A 146 -9.48 8.25 -8.06
N THR A 147 -9.19 7.42 -9.06
CA THR A 147 -9.38 7.74 -10.47
C THR A 147 -10.86 7.88 -10.83
N ILE A 148 -11.72 6.99 -10.35
CA ILE A 148 -13.17 7.01 -10.61
C ILE A 148 -13.81 8.22 -9.95
N VAL A 149 -13.56 8.46 -8.66
CA VAL A 149 -14.15 9.57 -7.89
C VAL A 149 -13.73 10.91 -8.48
N SER A 150 -12.45 11.12 -8.72
CA SER A 150 -11.96 12.39 -9.29
C SER A 150 -12.43 12.62 -10.72
N SER A 151 -12.61 11.58 -11.52
CA SER A 151 -13.22 11.69 -12.85
C SER A 151 -14.70 12.06 -12.76
N GLY A 152 -15.42 11.47 -11.81
CA GLY A 152 -16.84 11.78 -11.56
C GLY A 152 -17.06 13.22 -11.11
N ILE A 153 -16.24 13.72 -10.19
CA ILE A 153 -16.30 15.12 -9.73
C ILE A 153 -16.04 16.09 -10.90
N GLN A 154 -15.08 15.77 -11.76
CA GLN A 154 -14.74 16.59 -12.94
C GLN A 154 -15.69 16.38 -14.13
N GLN A 155 -16.64 15.47 -14.04
CA GLN A 155 -17.56 15.08 -15.13
C GLN A 155 -16.82 14.65 -16.41
N VAL A 156 -15.69 13.97 -16.26
CA VAL A 156 -14.87 13.43 -17.35
C VAL A 156 -14.94 11.92 -17.35
N GLU A 157 -15.02 11.31 -18.53
CA GLU A 157 -14.94 9.85 -18.65
C GLU A 157 -13.57 9.34 -18.18
N VAL A 158 -13.55 8.33 -17.33
CA VAL A 158 -12.32 7.71 -16.76
C VAL A 158 -11.31 7.37 -17.87
N ILE A 159 -11.75 6.75 -18.96
CA ILE A 159 -10.89 6.37 -20.08
C ILE A 159 -10.23 7.60 -20.74
N LYS A 160 -10.97 8.70 -20.92
CA LYS A 160 -10.43 9.94 -21.49
C LYS A 160 -9.37 10.55 -20.56
N ARG A 161 -9.65 10.56 -19.25
CA ARG A 161 -8.69 11.03 -18.25
C ARG A 161 -7.40 10.20 -18.30
N VAL A 162 -7.50 8.88 -18.15
CA VAL A 162 -6.35 7.98 -18.17
C VAL A 162 -5.54 8.10 -19.45
N ARG A 163 -6.19 8.26 -20.60
CA ARG A 163 -5.51 8.46 -21.90
C ARG A 163 -4.70 9.75 -21.96
N HIS A 164 -5.21 10.86 -21.43
CA HIS A 164 -4.50 12.13 -21.40
C HIS A 164 -3.40 12.17 -20.34
N GLN A 165 -3.68 11.61 -19.18
CA GLN A 165 -2.74 11.54 -18.06
C GLN A 165 -1.63 10.51 -18.31
N GLY A 166 -1.92 9.44 -19.05
CA GLY A 166 -1.01 8.32 -19.28
C GLY A 166 0.35 8.71 -19.85
N VAL A 167 0.41 9.74 -20.71
CA VAL A 167 1.69 10.25 -21.24
C VAL A 167 2.57 10.82 -20.11
N TRP A 168 1.97 11.63 -19.24
CA TRP A 168 2.67 12.22 -18.11
C TRP A 168 3.06 11.15 -17.06
N SER A 169 2.16 10.22 -16.81
CA SER A 169 2.43 9.10 -15.92
C SER A 169 3.55 8.22 -16.45
N LEU A 170 3.61 7.96 -17.75
CA LEU A 170 4.72 7.21 -18.36
C LEU A 170 6.06 7.96 -18.20
N LEU A 171 6.06 9.28 -18.39
CA LEU A 171 7.24 10.10 -18.13
C LEU A 171 7.66 10.02 -16.66
N CYS A 172 6.72 10.08 -15.71
CA CYS A 172 6.98 9.91 -14.28
C CYS A 172 7.54 8.51 -13.98
N LEU A 173 7.00 7.45 -14.61
CA LEU A 173 7.49 6.09 -14.45
C LEU A 173 8.94 5.97 -14.91
N VAL A 174 9.24 6.45 -16.11
CA VAL A 174 10.60 6.37 -16.66
C VAL A 174 11.57 7.23 -15.84
N SER A 175 11.20 8.46 -15.50
CA SER A 175 12.04 9.32 -14.68
C SER A 175 12.23 8.77 -13.25
N GLY A 176 11.20 8.21 -12.64
CA GLY A 176 11.27 7.54 -11.34
C GLY A 176 12.23 6.34 -11.37
N ALA A 177 12.09 5.47 -12.37
CA ALA A 177 13.00 4.34 -12.55
C ALA A 177 14.47 4.79 -12.71
N ILE A 178 14.71 5.85 -13.50
CA ILE A 178 16.05 6.43 -13.66
C ILE A 178 16.57 6.99 -12.33
N VAL A 179 15.75 7.73 -11.60
CA VAL A 179 16.14 8.32 -10.30
C VAL A 179 16.49 7.22 -9.30
N PHE A 180 15.65 6.19 -9.15
CA PHE A 180 15.96 5.06 -8.27
C PHE A 180 17.22 4.33 -8.69
N TYR A 181 17.43 4.11 -9.99
CA TYR A 181 18.65 3.48 -10.49
C TYR A 181 19.89 4.32 -10.19
N VAL A 182 19.87 5.62 -10.51
CA VAL A 182 20.99 6.53 -10.27
C VAL A 182 21.29 6.64 -8.77
N ALA A 183 20.28 6.75 -7.92
CA ALA A 183 20.43 6.78 -6.47
C ALA A 183 21.00 5.47 -5.91
N SER A 184 20.81 4.36 -6.60
CA SER A 184 21.32 3.04 -6.22
C SER A 184 22.76 2.76 -6.70
N LEU A 185 23.35 3.57 -7.57
CA LEU A 185 24.69 3.33 -8.13
C LEU A 185 25.82 3.29 -7.09
N GLY A 186 25.61 3.90 -5.93
CA GLY A 186 26.59 3.88 -4.82
C GLY A 186 26.66 2.57 -4.04
N PHE A 187 25.74 1.62 -4.29
CA PHE A 187 25.70 0.33 -3.58
C PHE A 187 26.44 -0.76 -4.34
N SER A 188 26.74 -1.88 -3.64
CA SER A 188 27.45 -3.01 -4.25
C SER A 188 26.60 -3.68 -5.33
N GLY A 189 27.22 -3.99 -6.46
CA GLY A 189 26.59 -4.78 -7.55
C GLY A 189 26.88 -6.28 -7.44
N GLU A 190 27.33 -6.76 -6.26
CA GLU A 190 27.59 -8.17 -6.04
C GLU A 190 26.27 -8.86 -5.67
N ALA A 191 26.00 -10.00 -6.35
CA ALA A 191 24.82 -10.80 -6.03
C ALA A 191 24.97 -11.38 -4.62
N ALA A 192 24.05 -11.02 -3.74
CA ALA A 192 24.03 -11.56 -2.37
C ALA A 192 23.54 -13.01 -2.38
N GLN A 193 24.17 -13.84 -1.54
CA GLN A 193 23.65 -15.17 -1.27
C GLN A 193 22.67 -15.07 -0.08
N ALA A 194 21.42 -15.46 -0.31
CA ALA A 194 20.37 -15.39 0.71
C ALA A 194 20.78 -16.12 2.01
N ALA A 195 21.42 -17.28 1.89
CA ALA A 195 21.86 -18.07 3.04
C ALA A 195 22.86 -17.30 3.91
N ASP A 196 23.80 -16.57 3.31
CA ASP A 196 24.81 -15.81 4.04
C ASP A 196 24.19 -14.59 4.74
N ALA A 197 23.32 -13.84 4.06
CA ALA A 197 22.63 -12.69 4.63
C ALA A 197 21.72 -13.10 5.81
N ILE A 198 20.98 -14.19 5.66
CA ILE A 198 20.10 -14.71 6.72
C ILE A 198 20.91 -15.22 7.90
N SER A 199 22.07 -15.87 7.68
CA SER A 199 22.94 -16.38 8.74
C SER A 199 23.59 -15.28 9.58
N GLN A 200 23.69 -14.05 9.05
CA GLN A 200 24.25 -12.88 9.76
C GLN A 200 23.23 -12.20 10.67
N ILE A 201 21.95 -12.58 10.64
CA ILE A 201 20.92 -12.01 11.52
C ILE A 201 21.25 -12.41 12.98
N PRO A 202 21.42 -11.43 13.91
CA PRO A 202 21.72 -11.71 15.31
C PRO A 202 20.62 -12.54 16.01
N ALA A 203 21.01 -13.37 16.97
CA ALA A 203 20.09 -14.27 17.65
C ALA A 203 18.98 -13.53 18.43
N ASP A 204 19.29 -12.35 18.99
CA ASP A 204 18.31 -11.50 19.67
C ASP A 204 17.26 -10.92 18.70
N VAL A 205 17.67 -10.63 17.46
CA VAL A 205 16.76 -10.19 16.40
C VAL A 205 15.88 -11.35 15.95
N TRP A 206 16.44 -12.57 15.82
CA TRP A 206 15.66 -13.77 15.51
C TRP A 206 14.59 -14.05 16.56
N GLN A 207 14.92 -13.92 17.84
CA GLN A 207 13.96 -14.13 18.92
C GLN A 207 12.83 -13.10 18.85
N LYS A 208 13.15 -11.82 18.76
CA LYS A 208 12.15 -10.75 18.60
C LYS A 208 11.26 -10.93 17.37
N LEU A 209 11.87 -11.32 16.24
CA LEU A 209 11.14 -11.59 15.01
C LEU A 209 10.16 -12.75 15.19
N GLY A 210 10.54 -13.80 15.91
CA GLY A 210 9.67 -14.94 16.24
C GLY A 210 8.50 -14.56 17.13
N GLU A 211 8.69 -13.61 18.05
CA GLU A 211 7.65 -13.13 18.96
C GLU A 211 6.69 -12.14 18.27
N GLU A 212 7.22 -11.21 17.46
CA GLU A 212 6.45 -10.12 16.86
C GLU A 212 5.92 -10.45 15.46
N ARG A 213 6.66 -11.27 14.68
CA ARG A 213 6.37 -11.54 13.25
C ARG A 213 6.75 -12.99 12.87
N PRO A 214 6.01 -14.00 13.33
CA PRO A 214 6.32 -15.41 13.03
C PRO A 214 6.37 -15.73 11.53
N SER A 215 5.49 -15.11 10.74
CA SER A 215 5.45 -15.26 9.29
C SER A 215 6.74 -14.80 8.59
N ALA A 216 7.42 -13.79 9.14
CA ALA A 216 8.72 -13.36 8.62
C ALA A 216 9.83 -14.38 8.89
N VAL A 217 9.80 -15.06 10.04
CA VAL A 217 10.72 -16.18 10.33
C VAL A 217 10.49 -17.30 9.33
N THR A 218 9.23 -17.71 9.14
CA THR A 218 8.86 -18.75 8.16
C THR A 218 9.33 -18.37 6.76
N LEU A 219 9.13 -17.11 6.34
CA LEU A 219 9.62 -16.62 5.06
C LEU A 219 11.14 -16.81 4.92
N LEU A 220 11.93 -16.38 5.90
CA LEU A 220 13.39 -16.46 5.84
C LEU A 220 13.88 -17.92 5.82
N GLU A 221 13.24 -18.80 6.58
CA GLU A 221 13.53 -20.23 6.54
C GLU A 221 13.22 -20.85 5.18
N LEU A 222 12.08 -20.50 4.57
CA LEU A 222 11.69 -20.95 3.25
C LEU A 222 12.62 -20.40 2.15
N VAL A 223 13.10 -19.17 2.28
CA VAL A 223 14.13 -18.62 1.38
C VAL A 223 15.43 -19.40 1.48
N LYS A 224 15.86 -19.76 2.71
CA LYS A 224 17.09 -20.50 2.98
C LYS A 224 17.03 -21.95 2.48
N THR A 225 15.89 -22.62 2.72
CA THR A 225 15.69 -24.02 2.29
C THR A 225 15.39 -24.15 0.80
N GLY A 226 14.90 -23.08 0.20
CA GLY A 226 14.41 -23.05 -1.17
C GLY A 226 12.99 -23.57 -1.30
N VAL A 227 12.22 -22.95 -2.17
CA VAL A 227 10.85 -23.36 -2.51
C VAL A 227 10.69 -23.51 -4.01
N PRO A 228 9.76 -24.36 -4.48
CA PRO A 228 9.51 -24.51 -5.91
C PRO A 228 9.09 -23.20 -6.57
N TYR A 229 9.59 -22.88 -7.76
CA TYR A 229 9.26 -21.65 -8.49
C TYR A 229 7.77 -21.51 -8.84
N TYR A 230 7.03 -22.61 -8.94
CA TYR A 230 5.60 -22.55 -9.19
C TYR A 230 4.79 -21.90 -8.04
N MET A 231 5.40 -21.75 -6.85
CA MET A 231 4.78 -21.01 -5.74
C MET A 231 4.55 -19.51 -6.04
N VAL A 232 5.10 -18.98 -7.13
CA VAL A 232 4.77 -17.64 -7.62
C VAL A 232 3.35 -17.54 -8.23
N ILE A 233 2.71 -18.66 -8.57
CA ILE A 233 1.41 -18.68 -9.26
C ILE A 233 0.33 -17.89 -8.56
N PRO A 234 0.14 -17.94 -7.21
CA PRO A 234 -0.88 -17.12 -6.54
C PRO A 234 -0.70 -15.62 -6.80
N LEU A 235 0.53 -15.12 -6.81
CA LEU A 235 0.82 -13.72 -7.16
C LEU A 235 0.45 -13.44 -8.64
N ILE A 236 0.77 -14.35 -9.55
CA ILE A 236 0.38 -14.23 -10.97
C ILE A 236 -1.15 -14.21 -11.11
N ILE A 237 -1.87 -15.01 -10.32
CA ILE A 237 -3.35 -15.04 -10.33
C ILE A 237 -3.91 -13.70 -9.85
N VAL A 238 -3.36 -13.10 -8.77
CA VAL A 238 -3.77 -11.76 -8.31
C VAL A 238 -3.60 -10.75 -9.44
N ILE A 239 -2.45 -10.73 -10.10
CA ILE A 239 -2.19 -9.82 -11.23
C ILE A 239 -3.14 -10.11 -12.40
N ALA A 240 -3.31 -11.37 -12.78
CA ALA A 240 -4.16 -11.77 -13.90
C ALA A 240 -5.63 -11.39 -13.67
N THR A 241 -6.17 -11.68 -12.48
CA THR A 241 -7.55 -11.31 -12.12
C THR A 241 -7.75 -9.79 -12.10
N ALA A 242 -6.75 -9.05 -11.64
CA ALA A 242 -6.78 -7.59 -11.67
C ALA A 242 -6.76 -7.04 -13.11
N VAL A 243 -5.89 -7.56 -13.99
CA VAL A 243 -5.86 -7.20 -15.42
C VAL A 243 -7.17 -7.57 -16.13
N MET A 244 -7.83 -8.64 -15.72
CA MET A 244 -9.16 -9.04 -16.21
C MET A 244 -10.28 -8.11 -15.73
N GLY A 245 -10.01 -7.15 -14.84
CA GLY A 245 -10.96 -6.16 -14.34
C GLY A 245 -11.86 -6.63 -13.20
N TYR A 246 -11.47 -7.68 -12.46
CA TYR A 246 -12.18 -8.07 -11.24
C TYR A 246 -11.91 -7.06 -10.11
N SER A 247 -12.84 -6.99 -9.15
CA SER A 247 -12.67 -6.10 -8.00
C SER A 247 -11.44 -6.49 -7.17
N THR A 248 -10.81 -5.50 -6.52
CA THR A 248 -9.63 -5.70 -5.67
C THR A 248 -9.85 -6.77 -4.60
N LEU A 249 -11.07 -6.83 -4.03
CA LEU A 249 -11.42 -7.86 -3.04
C LEU A 249 -11.33 -9.28 -3.62
N ILE A 250 -11.80 -9.48 -4.87
CA ILE A 250 -11.72 -10.78 -5.56
C ILE A 250 -10.26 -11.11 -5.89
N CYS A 251 -9.48 -10.12 -6.34
CA CYS A 251 -8.07 -10.31 -6.66
C CYS A 251 -7.28 -10.78 -5.44
N LEU A 252 -7.39 -10.05 -4.32
CA LEU A 252 -6.69 -10.39 -3.08
C LEU A 252 -7.22 -11.69 -2.47
N GLY A 253 -8.54 -11.90 -2.44
CA GLY A 253 -9.14 -13.15 -1.98
C GLY A 253 -8.68 -14.36 -2.79
N SER A 254 -8.52 -14.23 -4.11
CA SER A 254 -7.96 -15.29 -4.95
C SER A 254 -6.50 -15.58 -4.59
N GLY A 255 -5.71 -14.55 -4.28
CA GLY A 255 -4.33 -14.70 -3.80
C GLY A 255 -4.25 -15.56 -2.53
N ILE A 256 -5.10 -15.25 -1.54
CA ILE A 256 -5.20 -16.03 -0.29
C ILE A 256 -5.57 -17.48 -0.60
N PHE A 257 -6.63 -17.69 -1.36
CA PHE A 257 -7.13 -19.04 -1.66
C PHE A 257 -6.08 -19.89 -2.39
N PHE A 258 -5.47 -19.37 -3.46
CA PHE A 258 -4.49 -20.14 -4.22
C PHE A 258 -3.16 -20.30 -3.49
N SER A 259 -2.77 -19.39 -2.58
CA SER A 259 -1.60 -19.57 -1.72
C SER A 259 -1.78 -20.75 -0.76
N LEU A 260 -2.98 -20.91 -0.19
CA LEU A 260 -3.32 -22.08 0.61
C LEU A 260 -3.25 -23.38 -0.21
N VAL A 261 -3.93 -23.42 -1.36
CA VAL A 261 -3.97 -24.63 -2.21
C VAL A 261 -2.58 -25.07 -2.62
N LEU A 262 -1.74 -24.14 -3.10
CA LEU A 262 -0.38 -24.47 -3.51
C LEU A 262 0.54 -24.73 -2.31
N GLY A 263 0.34 -24.08 -1.17
CA GLY A 263 1.06 -24.36 0.06
C GLY A 263 0.84 -25.79 0.54
N LEU A 264 -0.39 -26.29 0.44
CA LEU A 264 -0.73 -27.69 0.72
C LEU A 264 -0.08 -28.66 -0.27
N ILE A 265 -0.10 -28.35 -1.57
CA ILE A 265 0.49 -29.20 -2.62
C ILE A 265 2.02 -29.25 -2.47
N SER A 266 2.66 -28.13 -2.18
CA SER A 266 4.12 -28.04 -2.05
C SER A 266 4.64 -28.58 -0.72
N GLY A 267 3.75 -28.80 0.28
CA GLY A 267 4.13 -29.20 1.63
C GLY A 267 4.77 -28.08 2.46
N THR A 268 4.71 -26.83 2.00
CA THR A 268 5.16 -25.66 2.79
C THR A 268 4.18 -25.35 3.91
N VAL A 269 2.93 -25.71 3.73
CA VAL A 269 1.89 -25.72 4.77
C VAL A 269 1.76 -27.18 5.23
N THR A 270 2.36 -27.52 6.36
CA THR A 270 2.37 -28.88 6.85
C THR A 270 1.20 -29.16 7.78
N SER A 271 0.31 -30.08 7.39
CA SER A 271 0.05 -31.31 8.14
C SER A 271 -0.91 -32.23 7.41
N LEU A 272 -0.46 -33.41 7.13
CA LEU A 272 -1.26 -34.45 6.50
C LEU A 272 -2.24 -35.17 7.45
N ASN A 273 -2.16 -34.91 8.75
CA ASN A 273 -2.96 -35.64 9.76
C ASN A 273 -4.21 -34.92 10.25
N ALA A 274 -4.42 -33.65 9.88
CA ALA A 274 -5.67 -32.98 10.17
C ALA A 274 -5.89 -31.80 9.22
N PHE A 275 -6.55 -32.04 8.09
CA PHE A 275 -7.02 -30.98 7.18
C PHE A 275 -7.66 -29.82 7.95
N PHE A 276 -8.37 -30.09 9.03
CA PHE A 276 -8.96 -29.07 9.89
C PHE A 276 -7.93 -28.27 10.69
N GLU A 277 -6.83 -28.84 11.16
CA GLU A 277 -5.76 -28.10 11.85
C GLU A 277 -5.04 -27.16 10.89
N VAL A 278 -4.70 -27.61 9.69
CA VAL A 278 -4.08 -26.76 8.66
C VAL A 278 -5.00 -25.61 8.25
N VAL A 279 -6.30 -25.87 8.07
CA VAL A 279 -7.27 -24.82 7.77
C VAL A 279 -7.36 -23.84 8.95
N TYR A 280 -7.33 -24.33 10.17
CA TYR A 280 -7.38 -23.47 11.36
C TYR A 280 -6.13 -22.57 11.47
N GLU A 281 -4.93 -23.13 11.33
CA GLU A 281 -3.67 -22.37 11.31
C GLU A 281 -3.64 -21.35 10.17
N PHE A 282 -4.15 -21.71 8.99
CA PHE A 282 -4.24 -20.76 7.88
C PHE A 282 -5.26 -19.65 8.16
N LEU A 283 -6.38 -19.95 8.77
CA LEU A 283 -7.35 -18.93 9.20
C LEU A 283 -6.77 -18.01 10.29
N ASP A 284 -5.88 -18.52 11.12
CA ASP A 284 -5.16 -17.72 12.12
C ASP A 284 -4.16 -16.76 11.45
N LEU A 285 -3.51 -17.15 10.35
CA LEU A 285 -2.72 -16.22 9.52
C LEU A 285 -3.57 -15.10 8.92
N VAL A 286 -4.75 -15.44 8.40
CA VAL A 286 -5.70 -14.44 7.90
C VAL A 286 -6.14 -13.51 9.01
N TYR A 287 -6.45 -14.06 10.20
CA TYR A 287 -6.80 -13.29 11.39
C TYR A 287 -5.67 -12.35 11.83
N THR A 288 -4.42 -12.82 11.81
CA THR A 288 -3.24 -12.00 12.13
C THR A 288 -3.13 -10.82 11.17
N GLY A 289 -3.27 -11.05 9.86
CA GLY A 289 -3.31 -9.99 8.86
C GLY A 289 -4.42 -8.96 9.14
N PHE A 290 -5.62 -9.42 9.47
CA PHE A 290 -6.74 -8.53 9.83
C PHE A 290 -6.46 -7.76 11.11
N SER A 291 -5.89 -8.39 12.14
CA SER A 291 -5.52 -7.73 13.40
C SER A 291 -4.48 -6.63 13.16
N ASP A 292 -3.48 -6.89 12.34
CA ASP A 292 -2.44 -5.92 11.98
C ASP A 292 -3.01 -4.72 11.21
N ALA A 293 -3.91 -4.96 10.25
CA ALA A 293 -4.60 -3.89 9.53
C ALA A 293 -5.51 -3.06 10.45
N GLY A 294 -6.29 -3.74 11.30
CA GLY A 294 -7.29 -3.10 12.19
C GLY A 294 -6.69 -2.28 13.32
N GLY A 295 -5.45 -2.58 13.74
CA GLY A 295 -4.82 -1.91 14.86
C GLY A 295 -4.54 -0.43 14.61
N TRP A 296 -3.44 -0.12 13.97
CA TRP A 296 -3.01 1.27 13.79
C TRP A 296 -3.60 1.95 12.55
N SER A 297 -3.55 1.27 11.39
CA SER A 297 -3.88 1.87 10.09
C SER A 297 -5.36 2.24 9.99
N ILE A 298 -6.26 1.31 10.28
CA ILE A 298 -7.71 1.54 10.19
C ILE A 298 -8.16 2.54 11.28
N ALA A 299 -7.65 2.43 12.50
CA ALA A 299 -7.97 3.38 13.57
C ALA A 299 -7.54 4.82 13.21
N MET A 300 -6.36 4.99 12.62
CA MET A 300 -5.89 6.27 12.12
C MET A 300 -6.83 6.82 11.05
N MET A 301 -7.15 6.03 10.04
CA MET A 301 -8.00 6.44 8.92
C MET A 301 -9.43 6.78 9.35
N LEU A 302 -9.97 6.09 10.36
CA LEU A 302 -11.28 6.43 10.95
C LEU A 302 -11.29 7.86 11.49
N TRP A 303 -10.31 8.24 12.29
CA TRP A 303 -10.26 9.58 12.89
C TRP A 303 -9.93 10.67 11.87
N VAL A 304 -9.02 10.40 10.94
CA VAL A 304 -8.69 11.34 9.85
C VAL A 304 -9.91 11.53 8.94
N GLY A 305 -10.60 10.45 8.57
CA GLY A 305 -11.82 10.51 7.78
C GLY A 305 -12.97 11.25 8.50
N ALA A 306 -13.13 11.03 9.80
CA ALA A 306 -14.11 11.76 10.60
C ALA A 306 -13.80 13.27 10.65
N PHE A 307 -12.53 13.63 10.88
CA PHE A 307 -12.05 15.01 10.83
C PHE A 307 -12.32 15.66 9.47
N GLY A 308 -11.99 14.96 8.37
CA GLY A 308 -12.26 15.42 7.01
C GLY A 308 -13.74 15.69 6.74
N GLY A 309 -14.65 14.87 7.29
CA GLY A 309 -16.10 15.08 7.22
C GLY A 309 -16.55 16.39 7.89
N VAL A 310 -16.02 16.70 9.08
CA VAL A 310 -16.29 17.97 9.77
C VAL A 310 -15.74 19.16 8.97
N MET A 311 -14.49 19.09 8.50
CA MET A 311 -13.87 20.14 7.69
C MET A 311 -14.65 20.42 6.40
N ARG A 312 -15.17 19.38 5.75
CA ARG A 312 -16.04 19.51 4.57
C ARG A 312 -17.36 20.20 4.94
N LYS A 313 -17.99 19.83 6.06
CA LYS A 313 -19.23 20.43 6.54
C LYS A 313 -19.09 21.92 6.83
N MET A 314 -17.94 22.32 7.40
CA MET A 314 -17.61 23.73 7.68
C MET A 314 -17.23 24.53 6.43
N ASN A 315 -17.12 23.91 5.26
CA ASN A 315 -16.53 24.51 4.06
C ASN A 315 -15.14 25.13 4.33
N ALA A 316 -14.34 24.48 5.19
CA ALA A 316 -13.07 25.02 5.67
C ALA A 316 -12.03 25.23 4.54
N PHE A 317 -12.20 24.56 3.41
CA PHE A 317 -11.34 24.71 2.23
C PHE A 317 -11.78 25.81 1.26
N ASP A 318 -13.01 26.33 1.37
CA ASP A 318 -13.53 27.37 0.48
C ASP A 318 -12.69 28.65 0.45
N PRO A 319 -12.19 29.17 1.60
CA PRO A 319 -11.33 30.35 1.60
C PRO A 319 -10.03 30.14 0.78
N ILE A 320 -9.48 28.93 0.84
CA ILE A 320 -8.27 28.53 0.07
C ILE A 320 -8.61 28.48 -1.41
N ALA A 321 -9.72 27.83 -1.76
CA ALA A 321 -10.21 27.74 -3.14
C ALA A 321 -10.47 29.13 -3.74
N VAL A 322 -11.11 30.03 -3.01
CA VAL A 322 -11.35 31.42 -3.41
C VAL A 322 -10.04 32.19 -3.57
N LEU A 323 -9.07 32.02 -2.66
CA LEU A 323 -7.76 32.65 -2.77
C LEU A 323 -7.04 32.22 -4.05
N ILE A 324 -7.04 30.92 -4.34
CA ILE A 324 -6.44 30.35 -5.56
C ILE A 324 -7.16 30.89 -6.80
N ALA A 325 -8.50 30.88 -6.81
CA ALA A 325 -9.29 31.38 -7.92
C ALA A 325 -8.99 32.86 -8.22
N ARG A 326 -8.72 33.70 -7.23
CA ARG A 326 -8.30 35.10 -7.41
C ARG A 326 -6.91 35.24 -8.03
N MET A 327 -6.01 34.29 -7.79
CA MET A 327 -4.64 34.31 -8.34
C MET A 327 -4.56 33.74 -9.77
N VAL A 328 -5.58 32.99 -10.18
CA VAL A 328 -5.61 32.26 -11.44
C VAL A 328 -6.34 33.04 -12.53
N HIS A 329 -5.57 33.60 -13.45
CA HIS A 329 -6.12 34.36 -14.60
C HIS A 329 -5.99 33.57 -15.93
N LYS A 330 -5.24 32.48 -15.96
CA LYS A 330 -5.01 31.63 -17.14
C LYS A 330 -4.95 30.18 -16.75
N VAL A 331 -5.36 29.29 -17.66
CA VAL A 331 -5.35 27.81 -17.42
C VAL A 331 -3.98 27.31 -16.92
N ARG A 332 -2.88 27.82 -17.48
CA ARG A 332 -1.52 27.44 -17.01
C ARG A 332 -1.25 27.81 -15.55
N HIS A 333 -1.81 28.94 -15.06
CA HIS A 333 -1.69 29.34 -13.66
C HIS A 333 -2.53 28.44 -12.77
N LEU A 334 -3.70 28.00 -13.25
CA LEU A 334 -4.53 27.01 -12.56
C LEU A 334 -3.78 25.67 -12.40
N MET A 335 -3.17 25.18 -13.49
CA MET A 335 -2.39 23.95 -13.45
C MET A 335 -1.23 24.04 -12.48
N PHE A 336 -0.49 25.16 -12.47
CA PHE A 336 0.62 25.38 -11.54
C PHE A 336 0.12 25.46 -10.08
N ALA A 337 -0.92 26.25 -9.82
CA ALA A 337 -1.51 26.39 -8.49
C ALA A 337 -2.04 25.04 -7.97
N ASN A 338 -2.72 24.27 -8.83
CA ASN A 338 -3.19 22.92 -8.48
C ASN A 338 -2.02 21.99 -8.19
N SER A 339 -0.95 22.00 -8.98
CA SER A 339 0.24 21.18 -8.72
C SER A 339 0.90 21.51 -7.38
N VAL A 340 1.03 22.80 -7.05
CA VAL A 340 1.56 23.24 -5.76
C VAL A 340 0.64 22.83 -4.62
N LEU A 341 -0.68 22.97 -4.80
CA LEU A 341 -1.66 22.58 -3.78
C LEU A 341 -1.64 21.07 -3.53
N CYS A 342 -1.60 20.26 -4.59
CA CYS A 342 -1.46 18.81 -4.47
C CYS A 342 -0.16 18.41 -3.75
N LEU A 343 0.96 19.10 -4.05
CA LEU A 343 2.23 18.83 -3.39
C LEU A 343 2.17 19.17 -1.89
N LEU A 344 1.61 20.33 -1.54
CA LEU A 344 1.45 20.77 -0.16
C LEU A 344 0.38 19.95 0.58
N GLY A 345 -0.72 19.62 -0.10
CA GLY A 345 -1.79 18.78 0.42
C GLY A 345 -1.28 17.38 0.75
N ASN A 346 -0.55 16.74 -0.15
CA ASN A 346 0.08 15.44 0.08
C ASN A 346 1.06 15.48 1.26
N ALA A 347 1.87 16.54 1.36
CA ALA A 347 2.79 16.69 2.48
C ALA A 347 2.06 16.92 3.84
N ALA A 348 0.87 17.50 3.82
CA ALA A 348 0.11 17.84 5.02
C ALA A 348 -0.90 16.77 5.44
N LEU A 349 -1.54 16.10 4.49
CA LEU A 349 -2.69 15.22 4.72
C LEU A 349 -2.34 13.74 4.60
N SER A 350 -1.25 13.41 3.91
CA SER A 350 -0.76 12.03 3.69
C SER A 350 -1.79 11.06 3.10
N ASP A 351 -2.91 11.56 2.56
CA ASP A 351 -4.00 10.76 2.00
C ASP A 351 -4.53 11.37 0.71
N GLU A 352 -4.56 10.56 -0.35
CA GLU A 352 -5.03 10.97 -1.68
C GLU A 352 -6.54 11.26 -1.71
N MET A 353 -7.33 10.61 -0.85
CA MET A 353 -8.79 10.80 -0.80
C MET A 353 -9.19 12.08 -0.06
N ALA A 354 -8.30 12.62 0.78
CA ALA A 354 -8.56 13.86 1.51
C ALA A 354 -8.28 15.13 0.68
N GLN A 355 -7.67 14.99 -0.49
CA GLN A 355 -7.38 16.08 -1.45
C GLN A 355 -8.53 16.28 -2.43
#